data_b71ccb71bdfd9f537e7e286e04a5b426
#
_entry.id   b71ccb71bdfd9f537e7e286e04a5b426
#
_cell.length_a   1.000
_cell.length_b   1.000
_cell.length_c   1.000
_cell.angle_alpha   90.00
_cell.angle_beta   90.00
_cell.angle_gamma   90.00
#
_symmetry.space_group_name_H-M   'P 1'
#
loop_
_entity.id
_entity.type
_entity.pdbx_description
1 polymer ?
#
loop_
_entity_poly.entity_id
_entity_poly.type
_entity_poly.pdbx_seq_one_letter_code
_entity_poly.pdbx_strand_id
1 'polypeptide(L)'
;MTTAHSPMDQALELAAQALFLSNPNPRVGCVITAADGRVLGRGFTQQAGGPHAEVMALRDAAAQGHDVRGATAWVTLEPCAHQGRTGPCCDALIAAGIARVVVSLGDPNPLVAGQGFARLRAAGVAVEVGPGAAESRELNIGFFSRMVRGTPWVRMKAATSLDGVAALASGASQWITSPEARADGHAWRARACAVLTGVGTVLADDPLLNVRGVAAPRQPPL
;
A
#
# COMPACT_ATOMS: atom_id res chain seq x y z
N MET A 1 -13.04 25.46 6.75
CA MET A 1 -12.41 24.75 7.87
C MET A 1 -11.65 23.60 7.28
N THR A 2 -10.34 23.69 7.18
CA THR A 2 -9.47 22.56 6.82
C THR A 2 -9.54 21.56 7.97
N THR A 3 -10.21 20.44 7.77
CA THR A 3 -10.16 19.31 8.69
C THR A 3 -8.70 18.91 8.82
N ALA A 4 -8.12 19.09 10.01
CA ALA A 4 -6.77 18.63 10.28
C ALA A 4 -6.72 17.13 9.97
N HIS A 5 -5.85 16.71 9.04
CA HIS A 5 -5.64 15.31 8.70
C HIS A 5 -5.25 14.56 9.96
N SER A 6 -6.01 13.52 10.31
CA SER A 6 -5.68 12.67 11.44
C SER A 6 -4.33 11.98 11.22
N PRO A 7 -3.63 11.53 12.26
CA PRO A 7 -2.40 10.74 12.06
C PRO A 7 -2.61 9.48 11.23
N MET A 8 -3.81 8.87 11.27
CA MET A 8 -4.15 7.73 10.42
C MET A 8 -4.31 8.14 8.94
N ASP A 9 -4.92 9.29 8.65
CA ASP A 9 -5.01 9.80 7.28
C ASP A 9 -3.62 10.03 6.70
N GLN A 10 -2.71 10.63 7.49
CA GLN A 10 -1.31 10.79 7.09
C GLN A 10 -0.61 9.44 6.85
N ALA A 11 -0.88 8.42 7.67
CA ALA A 11 -0.34 7.08 7.46
C ALA A 11 -0.87 6.44 6.17
N LEU A 12 -2.15 6.66 5.82
CA LEU A 12 -2.74 6.20 4.56
C LEU A 12 -2.14 6.91 3.34
N GLU A 13 -1.89 8.21 3.43
CA GLU A 13 -1.18 8.97 2.38
C GLU A 13 0.26 8.44 2.17
N LEU A 14 0.96 8.12 3.25
CA LEU A 14 2.27 7.48 3.18
C LEU A 14 2.19 6.07 2.54
N ALA A 15 1.18 5.28 2.91
CA ALA A 15 0.95 3.97 2.31
C ALA A 15 0.74 4.07 0.79
N ALA A 16 0.07 5.12 0.31
CA ALA A 16 -0.15 5.36 -1.11
C ALA A 16 1.17 5.60 -1.88
N GLN A 17 2.23 6.10 -1.25
CA GLN A 17 3.54 6.25 -1.88
C GLN A 17 4.19 4.90 -2.24
N ALA A 18 3.79 3.82 -1.56
CA ALA A 18 4.26 2.47 -1.86
C ALA A 18 3.52 1.79 -3.02
N LEU A 19 2.50 2.43 -3.65
CA LEU A 19 1.64 1.82 -4.69
C LEU A 19 2.40 1.21 -5.85
N PHE A 20 3.47 1.84 -6.28
CA PHE A 20 4.29 1.39 -7.42
C PHE A 20 5.57 0.66 -7.00
N LEU A 21 5.86 0.64 -5.69
CA LEU A 21 7.14 0.23 -5.13
C LEU A 21 7.11 -1.16 -4.47
N SER A 22 6.14 -1.38 -3.56
CA SER A 22 6.22 -2.49 -2.60
C SER A 22 5.81 -3.86 -3.13
N ASN A 23 5.25 -3.97 -4.35
CA ASN A 23 4.78 -5.25 -4.89
C ASN A 23 5.84 -6.37 -4.78
N PRO A 24 5.49 -7.58 -4.35
CA PRO A 24 4.14 -8.08 -4.01
C PRO A 24 3.69 -7.79 -2.56
N ASN A 25 4.50 -7.09 -1.77
CA ASN A 25 4.20 -6.80 -0.37
C ASN A 25 3.05 -5.78 -0.23
N PRO A 26 2.32 -5.78 0.90
CA PRO A 26 1.29 -4.78 1.15
C PRO A 26 1.88 -3.37 1.25
N ARG A 27 1.04 -2.38 0.89
CA ARG A 27 1.32 -0.96 1.01
C ARG A 27 0.93 -0.53 2.40
N VAL A 28 1.92 -0.25 3.23
CA VAL A 28 1.73 0.15 4.62
C VAL A 28 2.36 1.51 4.85
N GLY A 29 1.68 2.34 5.62
CA GLY A 29 2.20 3.59 6.15
C GLY A 29 2.20 3.57 7.67
N CYS A 30 3.15 4.29 8.24
CA CYS A 30 3.28 4.46 9.69
C CYS A 30 3.60 5.92 10.02
N VAL A 31 2.87 6.46 11.00
CA VAL A 31 3.13 7.77 11.62
C VAL A 31 3.31 7.55 13.11
N ILE A 32 4.35 8.12 13.71
CA ILE A 32 4.57 8.09 15.15
C ILE A 32 4.27 9.47 15.71
N THR A 33 3.42 9.56 16.74
CA THR A 33 3.06 10.83 17.38
C THR A 33 3.36 10.82 18.88
N ALA A 34 3.79 11.96 19.40
CA ALA A 34 3.84 12.22 20.81
C ALA A 34 2.41 12.33 21.41
N ALA A 35 2.29 12.35 22.72
CA ALA A 35 1.02 12.49 23.44
C ALA A 35 0.30 13.82 23.12
N ASP A 36 1.02 14.87 22.77
CA ASP A 36 0.49 16.17 22.35
C ASP A 36 0.04 16.22 20.89
N GLY A 37 0.16 15.10 20.14
CA GLY A 37 -0.19 14.98 18.74
C GLY A 37 0.91 15.40 17.76
N ARG A 38 2.05 15.89 18.23
CA ARG A 38 3.20 16.24 17.37
C ARG A 38 3.76 14.99 16.71
N VAL A 39 3.97 15.04 15.40
CA VAL A 39 4.56 13.94 14.64
C VAL A 39 6.06 13.85 14.93
N LEU A 40 6.50 12.66 15.31
CA LEU A 40 7.88 12.34 15.65
C LEU A 40 8.61 11.65 14.49
N GLY A 41 7.89 10.83 13.70
CA GLY A 41 8.46 10.12 12.56
C GLY A 41 7.41 9.61 11.60
N ARG A 42 7.81 9.43 10.35
CA ARG A 42 6.97 8.97 9.23
C ARG A 42 7.69 7.88 8.44
N GLY A 43 6.92 6.92 7.93
CA GLY A 43 7.47 5.88 7.10
C GLY A 43 6.43 5.16 6.26
N PHE A 44 6.88 4.54 5.18
CA PHE A 44 6.07 3.65 4.36
C PHE A 44 6.90 2.46 3.89
N THR A 45 6.20 1.37 3.50
CA THR A 45 6.84 0.13 3.03
C THR A 45 7.72 0.38 1.82
N GLN A 46 8.96 -0.04 1.89
CA GLN A 46 9.94 0.08 0.81
C GLN A 46 9.81 -1.10 -0.18
N GLN A 47 10.68 -1.15 -1.17
CA GLN A 47 10.76 -2.26 -2.13
C GLN A 47 10.83 -3.61 -1.41
N ALA A 48 10.28 -4.66 -2.03
CA ALA A 48 10.25 -6.00 -1.46
C ALA A 48 11.64 -6.48 -1.00
N GLY A 49 11.75 -6.83 0.27
CA GLY A 49 13.01 -7.15 0.95
C GLY A 49 13.66 -5.98 1.69
N GLY A 50 13.17 -4.76 1.48
CA GLY A 50 13.54 -3.57 2.25
C GLY A 50 12.73 -3.44 3.55
N PRO A 51 12.99 -2.36 4.34
CA PRO A 51 12.33 -2.14 5.62
C PRO A 51 10.83 -1.85 5.45
N HIS A 52 10.06 -2.26 6.45
CA HIS A 52 8.63 -1.97 6.55
C HIS A 52 8.38 -0.54 7.07
N ALA A 53 7.13 -0.09 7.00
CA ALA A 53 6.72 1.26 7.35
C ALA A 53 7.10 1.66 8.78
N GLU A 54 6.94 0.76 9.75
CA GLU A 54 7.22 0.98 11.15
C GLU A 54 8.71 1.24 11.38
N VAL A 55 9.56 0.43 10.75
CA VAL A 55 11.02 0.58 10.83
C VAL A 55 11.46 1.90 10.19
N MET A 56 10.83 2.29 9.07
CA MET A 56 11.11 3.57 8.42
C MET A 56 10.69 4.75 9.30
N ALA A 57 9.52 4.68 9.94
CA ALA A 57 9.05 5.72 10.86
C ALA A 57 9.96 5.86 12.10
N LEU A 58 10.45 4.75 12.65
CA LEU A 58 11.41 4.76 13.76
C LEU A 58 12.76 5.37 13.33
N ARG A 59 13.23 5.03 12.13
CA ARG A 59 14.47 5.62 11.56
C ARG A 59 14.31 7.12 11.31
N ASP A 60 13.18 7.54 10.79
CA ASP A 60 12.89 8.96 10.56
C ASP A 60 12.87 9.74 11.88
N ALA A 61 12.20 9.21 12.91
CA ALA A 61 12.22 9.81 14.25
C ALA A 61 13.65 9.93 14.81
N ALA A 62 14.45 8.87 14.70
CA ALA A 62 15.83 8.87 15.16
C ALA A 62 16.71 9.89 14.40
N ALA A 63 16.53 10.00 13.08
CA ALA A 63 17.25 10.96 12.25
C ALA A 63 16.92 12.42 12.60
N GLN A 64 15.71 12.66 13.12
CA GLN A 64 15.27 13.97 13.62
C GLN A 64 15.60 14.19 15.10
N GLY A 65 16.25 13.23 15.77
CA GLY A 65 16.60 13.31 17.18
C GLY A 65 15.41 13.18 18.14
N HIS A 66 14.29 12.63 17.69
CA HIS A 66 13.10 12.47 18.51
C HIS A 66 13.15 11.18 19.35
N ASP A 67 12.83 11.30 20.65
CA ASP A 67 12.54 10.16 21.50
C ASP A 67 11.08 9.71 21.28
N VAL A 68 10.89 8.43 20.99
CA VAL A 68 9.57 7.84 20.71
C VAL A 68 9.02 7.02 21.89
N ARG A 69 9.71 6.98 23.01
CA ARG A 69 9.20 6.28 24.23
C ARG A 69 7.91 6.90 24.71
N GLY A 70 6.91 6.06 24.98
CA GLY A 70 5.59 6.50 25.37
C GLY A 70 4.72 7.03 24.22
N ALA A 71 5.22 7.05 22.99
CA ALA A 71 4.52 7.55 21.82
C ALA A 71 3.43 6.58 21.31
N THR A 72 2.60 7.08 20.37
CA THR A 72 1.60 6.30 19.64
C THR A 72 2.08 6.07 18.20
N ALA A 73 2.10 4.82 17.74
CA ALA A 73 2.30 4.47 16.34
C ALA A 73 0.95 4.21 15.65
N TRP A 74 0.71 4.90 14.54
CA TRP A 74 -0.46 4.76 13.69
C TRP A 74 -0.06 3.99 12.44
N VAL A 75 -0.60 2.79 12.24
CA VAL A 75 -0.14 1.87 11.18
C VAL A 75 -1.34 1.38 10.37
N THR A 76 -1.22 1.39 9.06
CA THR A 76 -2.35 1.04 8.19
C THR A 76 -2.64 -0.46 8.08
N LEU A 77 -1.75 -1.33 8.59
CA LEU A 77 -1.92 -2.78 8.64
C LEU A 77 -1.25 -3.33 9.91
N GLU A 78 -1.70 -4.49 10.39
CA GLU A 78 -1.12 -5.17 11.57
C GLU A 78 0.41 -5.30 11.45
N PRO A 79 1.18 -4.81 12.44
CA PRO A 79 2.63 -5.01 12.50
C PRO A 79 3.00 -6.49 12.54
N CYS A 80 3.91 -6.92 11.67
CA CYS A 80 4.29 -8.31 11.57
C CYS A 80 5.00 -8.84 12.83
N ALA A 81 4.71 -10.11 13.19
CA ALA A 81 5.30 -10.82 14.33
C ALA A 81 6.28 -11.93 13.92
N HIS A 82 6.39 -12.25 12.62
CA HIS A 82 7.26 -13.30 12.11
C HIS A 82 8.61 -12.76 11.64
N GLN A 83 9.64 -13.60 11.74
CA GLN A 83 10.94 -13.32 11.14
C GLN A 83 10.86 -13.54 9.63
N GLY A 84 10.93 -12.47 8.87
CA GLY A 84 11.03 -12.49 7.42
C GLY A 84 12.46 -12.18 6.96
N ARG A 85 12.60 -11.41 5.87
CA ARG A 85 13.87 -10.84 5.44
C ARG A 85 14.37 -9.74 6.38
N THR A 86 13.45 -9.12 7.12
CA THR A 86 13.69 -8.18 8.21
C THR A 86 13.12 -8.74 9.49
N GLY A 87 13.59 -8.27 10.65
CA GLY A 87 13.03 -8.65 11.94
C GLY A 87 11.57 -8.20 12.09
N PRO A 88 10.82 -8.80 13.05
CA PRO A 88 9.43 -8.46 13.29
C PRO A 88 9.23 -6.98 13.64
N CYS A 89 8.27 -6.31 12.99
CA CYS A 89 7.96 -4.91 13.29
C CYS A 89 7.45 -4.72 14.71
N CYS A 90 6.72 -5.71 15.26
CA CYS A 90 6.30 -5.70 16.66
C CYS A 90 7.48 -5.53 17.60
N ASP A 91 8.58 -6.27 17.38
CA ASP A 91 9.77 -6.20 18.24
C ASP A 91 10.44 -4.84 18.14
N ALA A 92 10.52 -4.26 16.94
CA ALA A 92 11.07 -2.94 16.75
C ALA A 92 10.27 -1.87 17.49
N LEU A 93 8.93 -1.92 17.45
CA LEU A 93 8.05 -0.99 18.19
C LEU A 93 8.17 -1.18 19.70
N ILE A 94 8.22 -2.42 20.19
CA ILE A 94 8.40 -2.75 21.61
C ILE A 94 9.76 -2.25 22.10
N ALA A 95 10.83 -2.56 21.37
CA ALA A 95 12.19 -2.13 21.74
C ALA A 95 12.36 -0.61 21.74
N ALA A 96 11.62 0.10 20.87
CA ALA A 96 11.58 1.56 20.84
C ALA A 96 10.75 2.18 21.98
N GLY A 97 10.04 1.36 22.78
CA GLY A 97 9.22 1.85 23.90
C GLY A 97 7.92 2.51 23.48
N ILE A 98 7.36 2.17 22.32
CA ILE A 98 6.03 2.63 21.90
C ILE A 98 4.98 2.14 22.91
N ALA A 99 4.15 3.06 23.42
CA ALA A 99 3.13 2.74 24.43
C ALA A 99 1.78 2.33 23.82
N ARG A 100 1.46 2.81 22.63
CA ARG A 100 0.17 2.56 21.95
C ARG A 100 0.38 2.35 20.46
N VAL A 101 -0.36 1.40 19.88
CA VAL A 101 -0.42 1.16 18.44
C VAL A 101 -1.87 1.22 17.99
N VAL A 102 -2.19 2.11 17.05
CA VAL A 102 -3.49 2.23 16.41
C VAL A 102 -3.36 1.69 15.00
N VAL A 103 -4.18 0.69 14.66
CA VAL A 103 -4.06 -0.06 13.40
C VAL A 103 -5.34 0.03 12.59
N SER A 104 -5.26 0.24 11.28
CA SER A 104 -6.44 0.25 10.42
C SER A 104 -7.08 -1.13 10.33
N LEU A 105 -6.29 -2.18 10.06
CA LEU A 105 -6.77 -3.55 9.81
C LEU A 105 -5.80 -4.59 10.35
N GLY A 106 -6.33 -5.75 10.76
CA GLY A 106 -5.54 -6.98 10.95
C GLY A 106 -4.97 -7.50 9.64
N ASP A 107 -3.85 -8.22 9.72
CA ASP A 107 -3.27 -8.89 8.56
C ASP A 107 -4.20 -10.05 8.12
N PRO A 108 -4.63 -10.11 6.84
CA PRO A 108 -5.49 -11.19 6.35
C PRO A 108 -4.76 -12.53 6.17
N ASN A 109 -3.44 -12.55 6.26
CA ASN A 109 -2.64 -13.78 6.13
C ASN A 109 -2.86 -14.68 7.36
N PRO A 110 -3.43 -15.89 7.21
CA PRO A 110 -3.69 -16.80 8.35
C PRO A 110 -2.45 -17.14 9.18
N LEU A 111 -1.26 -17.03 8.61
CA LEU A 111 0.01 -17.27 9.31
C LEU A 111 0.46 -16.09 10.18
N VAL A 112 -0.22 -14.95 10.07
CA VAL A 112 0.17 -13.71 10.75
C VAL A 112 -0.98 -13.15 11.60
N ALA A 113 -2.21 -13.29 11.11
CA ALA A 113 -3.43 -12.70 11.64
C ALA A 113 -3.53 -12.77 13.16
N GLY A 114 -3.55 -11.61 13.82
CA GLY A 114 -3.67 -11.45 15.28
C GLY A 114 -2.39 -11.71 16.07
N GLN A 115 -1.34 -12.29 15.49
CA GLN A 115 -0.09 -12.59 16.22
C GLN A 115 0.66 -11.30 16.59
N GLY A 116 0.64 -10.31 15.70
CA GLY A 116 1.20 -8.99 15.97
C GLY A 116 0.50 -8.29 17.14
N PHE A 117 -0.83 -8.32 17.14
CA PHE A 117 -1.63 -7.74 18.22
C PHE A 117 -1.39 -8.47 19.54
N ALA A 118 -1.35 -9.81 19.53
CA ALA A 118 -1.08 -10.60 20.74
C ALA A 118 0.30 -10.27 21.31
N ARG A 119 1.31 -10.18 20.46
CA ARG A 119 2.71 -9.90 20.87
C ARG A 119 2.86 -8.50 21.45
N LEU A 120 2.25 -7.48 20.82
CA LEU A 120 2.25 -6.11 21.33
C LEU A 120 1.56 -6.03 22.70
N ARG A 121 0.36 -6.62 22.84
CA ARG A 121 -0.37 -6.65 24.11
C ARG A 121 0.38 -7.38 25.23
N ALA A 122 1.02 -8.50 24.92
CA ALA A 122 1.85 -9.25 25.88
C ALA A 122 3.03 -8.42 26.39
N ALA A 123 3.53 -7.48 25.60
CA ALA A 123 4.57 -6.53 26.01
C ALA A 123 4.03 -5.26 26.70
N GLY A 124 2.74 -5.18 26.97
CA GLY A 124 2.11 -4.03 27.65
C GLY A 124 1.75 -2.86 26.71
N VAL A 125 1.87 -3.03 25.40
CA VAL A 125 1.50 -2.01 24.41
C VAL A 125 -0.01 -2.00 24.21
N ALA A 126 -0.67 -0.84 24.35
CA ALA A 126 -2.09 -0.69 24.06
C ALA A 126 -2.34 -0.83 22.54
N VAL A 127 -3.31 -1.67 22.13
CA VAL A 127 -3.64 -1.90 20.71
C VAL A 127 -5.10 -1.59 20.46
N GLU A 128 -5.33 -0.65 19.53
CA GLU A 128 -6.65 -0.26 19.00
C GLU A 128 -6.70 -0.57 17.49
N VAL A 129 -7.87 -1.00 16.98
CA VAL A 129 -8.07 -1.35 15.57
C VAL A 129 -9.34 -0.68 15.05
N GLY A 130 -9.30 -0.12 13.85
CA GLY A 130 -10.50 0.34 13.16
C GLY A 130 -10.37 1.58 12.28
N PRO A 131 -9.69 2.66 12.68
CA PRO A 131 -9.62 3.88 11.86
C PRO A 131 -8.98 3.63 10.48
N GLY A 132 -9.60 4.14 9.39
CA GLY A 132 -9.06 4.04 8.03
C GLY A 132 -9.09 2.64 7.41
N ALA A 133 -9.96 1.74 7.92
CA ALA A 133 -10.01 0.34 7.50
C ALA A 133 -10.40 0.16 6.02
N ALA A 134 -11.34 0.96 5.52
CA ALA A 134 -11.81 0.87 4.13
C ALA A 134 -10.72 1.29 3.14
N GLU A 135 -10.06 2.38 3.41
CA GLU A 135 -8.97 2.96 2.61
C GLU A 135 -7.75 2.03 2.59
N SER A 136 -7.36 1.50 3.75
CA SER A 136 -6.26 0.53 3.85
C SER A 136 -6.55 -0.74 3.06
N ARG A 137 -7.80 -1.24 3.10
CA ARG A 137 -8.24 -2.39 2.31
C ARG A 137 -8.16 -2.11 0.81
N GLU A 138 -8.64 -0.94 0.35
CA GLU A 138 -8.58 -0.57 -1.07
C GLU A 138 -7.14 -0.42 -1.58
N LEU A 139 -6.25 0.17 -0.80
CA LEU A 139 -4.82 0.23 -1.14
C LEU A 139 -4.22 -1.17 -1.32
N ASN A 140 -4.71 -2.16 -0.58
CA ASN A 140 -4.19 -3.51 -0.50
C ASN A 140 -5.12 -4.58 -1.07
N ILE A 141 -6.10 -4.20 -1.92
CA ILE A 141 -7.18 -5.10 -2.36
C ILE A 141 -6.68 -6.40 -2.99
N GLY A 142 -5.59 -6.35 -3.77
CA GLY A 142 -4.96 -7.52 -4.37
C GLY A 142 -4.33 -8.45 -3.33
N PHE A 143 -3.69 -7.88 -2.30
CA PHE A 143 -3.12 -8.65 -1.18
C PHE A 143 -4.23 -9.34 -0.38
N PHE A 144 -5.30 -8.61 -0.02
CA PHE A 144 -6.46 -9.18 0.66
C PHE A 144 -7.14 -10.28 -0.17
N SER A 145 -7.34 -10.07 -1.47
CA SER A 145 -7.92 -11.09 -2.34
C SER A 145 -7.12 -12.38 -2.33
N ARG A 146 -5.80 -12.26 -2.48
CA ARG A 146 -4.90 -13.42 -2.47
C ARG A 146 -4.93 -14.17 -1.14
N MET A 147 -4.87 -13.44 0.00
CA MET A 147 -4.79 -14.07 1.33
C MET A 147 -6.12 -14.68 1.78
N VAL A 148 -7.25 -14.02 1.49
CA VAL A 148 -8.57 -14.46 1.95
C VAL A 148 -9.23 -15.42 0.96
N ARG A 149 -9.07 -15.18 -0.35
CA ARG A 149 -9.77 -15.92 -1.41
C ARG A 149 -8.87 -16.91 -2.17
N GLY A 150 -7.56 -16.81 -2.03
CA GLY A 150 -6.59 -17.60 -2.79
C GLY A 150 -6.51 -17.21 -4.28
N THR A 151 -7.18 -16.14 -4.70
CA THR A 151 -7.26 -15.70 -6.10
C THR A 151 -6.76 -14.26 -6.26
N PRO A 152 -6.21 -13.89 -7.44
CA PRO A 152 -5.84 -12.51 -7.70
C PRO A 152 -7.07 -11.59 -7.72
N TRP A 153 -6.85 -10.31 -7.43
CA TRP A 153 -7.81 -9.26 -7.75
C TRP A 153 -7.59 -8.85 -9.21
N VAL A 154 -8.60 -9.07 -10.04
CA VAL A 154 -8.55 -8.71 -11.47
C VAL A 154 -9.22 -7.36 -11.68
N ARG A 155 -8.52 -6.45 -12.35
CA ARG A 155 -9.07 -5.17 -12.79
C ARG A 155 -9.04 -5.11 -14.32
N MET A 156 -10.21 -5.05 -14.93
CA MET A 156 -10.33 -4.89 -16.37
C MET A 156 -10.23 -3.40 -16.72
N LYS A 157 -9.40 -3.07 -17.72
CA LYS A 157 -9.35 -1.74 -18.36
C LYS A 157 -9.91 -1.86 -19.77
N ALA A 158 -10.95 -1.14 -20.08
CA ALA A 158 -11.48 -0.96 -21.42
C ALA A 158 -11.30 0.49 -21.89
N ALA A 159 -11.09 0.70 -23.19
CA ALA A 159 -11.16 2.00 -23.84
C ALA A 159 -12.30 1.95 -24.86
N THR A 160 -13.41 2.61 -24.54
CA THR A 160 -14.64 2.57 -25.34
C THR A 160 -15.23 3.98 -25.45
N SER A 161 -16.04 4.20 -26.48
CA SER A 161 -16.99 5.31 -26.53
C SER A 161 -18.07 5.14 -25.45
N LEU A 162 -18.93 6.13 -25.28
CA LEU A 162 -19.99 6.10 -24.26
C LEU A 162 -21.01 4.98 -24.47
N ASP A 163 -21.23 4.61 -25.74
CA ASP A 163 -22.08 3.48 -26.14
C ASP A 163 -21.36 2.12 -26.17
N GLY A 164 -20.11 2.06 -25.65
CA GLY A 164 -19.37 0.82 -25.47
C GLY A 164 -18.58 0.32 -26.69
N VAL A 165 -18.44 1.13 -27.74
CA VAL A 165 -17.73 0.74 -28.97
C VAL A 165 -16.24 0.97 -28.82
N ALA A 166 -15.42 -0.04 -29.17
CA ALA A 166 -13.97 -0.02 -29.05
C ALA A 166 -13.23 0.39 -30.34
N ALA A 167 -13.93 0.47 -31.48
CA ALA A 167 -13.40 0.90 -32.78
C ALA A 167 -14.52 1.40 -33.68
N LEU A 168 -14.18 2.25 -34.67
CA LEU A 168 -15.13 2.61 -35.74
C LEU A 168 -15.38 1.42 -36.67
N ALA A 169 -16.42 1.50 -37.50
CA ALA A 169 -16.71 0.49 -38.53
C ALA A 169 -15.55 0.28 -39.51
N SER A 170 -14.69 1.31 -39.69
CA SER A 170 -13.46 1.25 -40.47
C SER A 170 -12.30 0.50 -39.79
N GLY A 171 -12.48 0.09 -38.52
CA GLY A 171 -11.39 -0.48 -37.69
C GLY A 171 -10.53 0.56 -36.98
N ALA A 172 -10.70 1.85 -37.23
CA ALA A 172 -9.93 2.89 -36.55
C ALA A 172 -10.31 2.97 -35.05
N SER A 173 -9.31 2.83 -34.16
CA SER A 173 -9.47 2.79 -32.71
C SER A 173 -8.64 3.85 -31.95
N GLN A 174 -7.87 4.67 -32.65
CA GLN A 174 -6.97 5.66 -32.03
C GLN A 174 -7.43 7.09 -32.36
N TRP A 175 -7.72 7.97 -31.41
CA TRP A 175 -7.75 7.72 -29.95
C TRP A 175 -9.19 7.88 -29.46
N ILE A 176 -9.71 6.88 -28.75
CA ILE A 176 -11.07 6.91 -28.20
C ILE A 176 -11.10 7.69 -26.90
N THR A 177 -10.03 7.62 -26.12
CA THR A 177 -9.90 8.25 -24.80
C THR A 177 -8.93 9.43 -24.83
N SER A 178 -9.14 10.40 -23.92
CA SER A 178 -8.28 11.58 -23.78
C SER A 178 -6.84 11.22 -23.32
N PRO A 179 -5.86 12.14 -23.49
CA PRO A 179 -4.51 11.95 -22.93
C PRO A 179 -4.51 11.69 -21.42
N GLU A 180 -5.38 12.37 -20.67
CA GLU A 180 -5.51 12.23 -19.21
C GLU A 180 -6.02 10.85 -18.83
N ALA A 181 -7.03 10.34 -19.53
CA ALA A 181 -7.55 8.98 -19.31
C ALA A 181 -6.49 7.91 -19.65
N ARG A 182 -5.66 8.15 -20.66
CA ARG A 182 -4.54 7.26 -20.97
C ARG A 182 -3.44 7.32 -19.91
N ALA A 183 -3.15 8.50 -19.35
CA ALA A 183 -2.21 8.66 -18.23
C ALA A 183 -2.69 7.92 -16.98
N ASP A 184 -3.98 8.02 -16.65
CA ASP A 184 -4.61 7.23 -15.57
C ASP A 184 -4.47 5.73 -15.82
N GLY A 185 -4.71 5.26 -17.05
CA GLY A 185 -4.49 3.87 -17.45
C GLY A 185 -3.04 3.40 -17.23
N HIS A 186 -2.05 4.27 -17.42
CA HIS A 186 -0.64 3.96 -17.10
C HIS A 186 -0.39 3.90 -15.60
N ALA A 187 -1.03 4.73 -14.79
CA ALA A 187 -0.95 4.67 -13.32
C ALA A 187 -1.54 3.35 -12.80
N TRP A 188 -2.69 2.92 -13.34
CA TRP A 188 -3.27 1.62 -12.99
C TRP A 188 -2.38 0.45 -13.40
N ARG A 189 -1.71 0.54 -14.55
CA ARG A 189 -0.73 -0.47 -14.99
C ARG A 189 0.48 -0.51 -14.04
N ALA A 190 1.02 0.63 -13.65
CA ALA A 190 2.14 0.71 -12.69
C ALA A 190 1.80 0.07 -11.33
N ARG A 191 0.54 0.20 -10.89
CA ARG A 191 0.02 -0.40 -9.65
C ARG A 191 -0.13 -1.93 -9.75
N ALA A 192 -0.27 -2.50 -10.94
CA ALA A 192 -0.54 -3.93 -11.13
C ALA A 192 0.69 -4.80 -10.79
N CYS A 193 0.44 -6.03 -10.28
CA CYS A 193 1.50 -7.03 -10.10
C CYS A 193 1.90 -7.65 -11.44
N ALA A 194 0.92 -7.83 -12.35
CA ALA A 194 1.10 -8.30 -13.72
C ALA A 194 0.05 -7.67 -14.63
N VAL A 195 0.35 -7.60 -15.93
CA VAL A 195 -0.58 -7.18 -16.98
C VAL A 195 -0.95 -8.40 -17.81
N LEU A 196 -2.26 -8.65 -17.96
CA LEU A 196 -2.79 -9.69 -18.83
C LEU A 196 -3.40 -9.04 -20.07
N THR A 197 -3.11 -9.59 -21.26
CA THR A 197 -3.71 -9.17 -22.52
C THR A 197 -4.13 -10.37 -23.38
N GLY A 198 -5.02 -10.14 -24.34
CA GLY A 198 -5.41 -11.16 -25.29
C GLY A 198 -4.42 -11.29 -26.46
N VAL A 199 -4.21 -12.51 -26.94
CA VAL A 199 -3.32 -12.78 -28.08
C VAL A 199 -3.74 -12.01 -29.35
N GLY A 200 -5.06 -11.81 -29.55
CA GLY A 200 -5.57 -11.01 -30.68
C GLY A 200 -5.07 -9.57 -30.66
N THR A 201 -5.04 -8.93 -29.47
CA THR A 201 -4.49 -7.58 -29.31
C THR A 201 -2.99 -7.54 -29.65
N VAL A 202 -2.24 -8.57 -29.21
CA VAL A 202 -0.80 -8.65 -29.51
C VAL A 202 -0.56 -8.76 -31.01
N LEU A 203 -1.30 -9.63 -31.70
CA LEU A 203 -1.15 -9.85 -33.14
C LEU A 203 -1.61 -8.65 -34.00
N ALA A 204 -2.65 -7.93 -33.54
CA ALA A 204 -3.22 -6.80 -34.29
C ALA A 204 -2.43 -5.51 -34.10
N ASP A 205 -1.97 -5.23 -32.87
CA ASP A 205 -1.50 -3.90 -32.46
C ASP A 205 0.00 -3.87 -32.12
N ASP A 206 0.64 -5.02 -31.95
CA ASP A 206 2.03 -5.15 -31.43
C ASP A 206 2.28 -4.17 -30.25
N PRO A 207 1.46 -4.22 -29.19
CA PRO A 207 1.43 -3.18 -28.18
C PRO A 207 2.61 -3.32 -27.20
N LEU A 208 3.26 -2.22 -26.86
CA LEU A 208 4.35 -2.19 -25.86
C LEU A 208 3.94 -2.66 -24.47
N LEU A 209 2.68 -2.45 -24.06
CA LEU A 209 2.07 -2.80 -22.78
C LEU A 209 2.85 -2.33 -21.51
N ASN A 210 3.94 -1.59 -21.67
CA ASN A 210 4.74 -1.05 -20.58
C ASN A 210 4.12 0.19 -19.93
N VAL A 211 4.61 0.56 -18.75
CA VAL A 211 4.28 1.82 -18.06
C VAL A 211 5.05 2.96 -18.70
N ARG A 212 4.35 4.03 -19.07
CA ARG A 212 4.90 5.28 -19.63
C ARG A 212 4.25 6.49 -18.97
N GLY A 213 4.97 7.61 -18.88
CA GLY A 213 4.44 8.87 -18.34
C GLY A 213 4.11 8.87 -16.85
N VAL A 214 4.44 7.80 -16.14
CA VAL A 214 4.29 7.66 -14.70
C VAL A 214 5.64 7.25 -14.12
N ALA A 215 6.10 7.95 -13.09
CA ALA A 215 7.31 7.58 -12.36
C ALA A 215 7.05 6.25 -11.62
N ALA A 216 7.58 5.15 -12.14
CA ALA A 216 7.44 3.84 -11.55
C ALA A 216 8.81 3.14 -11.49
N PRO A 217 9.21 2.60 -10.32
CA PRO A 217 10.54 1.99 -10.13
C PRO A 217 10.65 0.61 -10.80
N ARG A 218 9.55 0.09 -11.34
CA ARG A 218 9.49 -1.23 -12.00
C ARG A 218 8.48 -1.26 -13.13
N GLN A 219 8.63 -2.23 -14.02
CA GLN A 219 7.61 -2.63 -15.00
C GLN A 219 6.89 -3.89 -14.51
N PRO A 220 5.56 -3.97 -14.56
CA PRO A 220 4.85 -5.21 -14.29
C PRO A 220 5.15 -6.24 -15.41
N PRO A 221 5.34 -7.54 -15.08
CA PRO A 221 5.43 -8.58 -16.07
C PRO A 221 4.14 -8.69 -16.89
N LEU A 222 4.30 -9.12 -18.14
CA LEU A 222 3.22 -9.41 -19.09
C LEU A 222 2.84 -10.88 -19.03
#